data_7766c3737edf7b93d40fbe7489997adf
#
_entry.id   7766c3737edf7b93d40fbe7489997adf
#
_cell.length_a   1.000
_cell.length_b   1.000
_cell.length_c   1.000
_cell.angle_alpha   90.00
_cell.angle_beta   90.00
_cell.angle_gamma   90.00
#
_symmetry.space_group_name_H-M   'P 1'
#
loop_
_entity.id
_entity.type
_entity.pdbx_description
1 polymer ?
#
loop_
_entity_poly.entity_id
_entity_poly.type
_entity_poly.pdbx_seq_one_letter_code
_entity_poly.pdbx_strand_id
1 'polypeptide(L)'
;MASVFDVAQYILDKLGPVTTWKLHKLCYYSQAWSLVWDDTPLFNDRIEAWVNGPVIPALYELHRGQYTISSIPTAQSDNLSTDQTETIDVVLECYGPQAATTLSELTHNETPWQNARKGLNPNDRGNVEITLDDMAEYYGRIYEQFEKSKTT
;
A
#
# COMPACT_ATOMS: atom_id res chain seq x y z
N MET A 1 -10.55 13.67 -6.73
CA MET A 1 -9.84 12.75 -5.81
C MET A 1 -8.66 12.11 -6.55
N ALA A 2 -7.57 11.91 -5.86
CA ALA A 2 -6.42 11.23 -6.43
C ALA A 2 -6.74 9.75 -6.70
N SER A 3 -6.03 9.15 -7.64
CA SER A 3 -6.11 7.72 -7.96
C SER A 3 -4.84 7.03 -7.49
N VAL A 4 -4.86 5.70 -7.51
CA VAL A 4 -3.65 4.93 -7.21
C VAL A 4 -2.52 5.27 -8.19
N PHE A 5 -2.85 5.68 -9.41
CA PHE A 5 -1.83 6.08 -10.39
C PHE A 5 -1.07 7.33 -9.95
N ASP A 6 -1.77 8.29 -9.35
CA ASP A 6 -1.15 9.51 -8.84
C ASP A 6 -0.22 9.19 -7.66
N VAL A 7 -0.67 8.32 -6.76
CA VAL A 7 0.14 7.86 -5.62
C VAL A 7 1.38 7.11 -6.11
N ALA A 8 1.20 6.19 -7.05
CA ALA A 8 2.30 5.41 -7.60
C ALA A 8 3.33 6.32 -8.29
N GLN A 9 2.88 7.30 -9.07
CA GLN A 9 3.81 8.23 -9.73
C GLN A 9 4.61 9.04 -8.71
N TYR A 10 3.95 9.51 -7.66
CA TYR A 10 4.64 10.24 -6.59
C TYR A 10 5.74 9.37 -5.96
N ILE A 11 5.45 8.11 -5.70
CA ILE A 11 6.42 7.17 -5.15
C ILE A 11 7.60 7.00 -6.10
N LEU A 12 7.32 6.85 -7.40
CA LEU A 12 8.36 6.71 -8.41
C LEU A 12 9.20 7.98 -8.54
N ASP A 13 8.59 9.16 -8.41
CA ASP A 13 9.32 10.44 -8.42
C ASP A 13 10.32 10.52 -7.28
N LYS A 14 9.98 9.95 -6.12
CA LYS A 14 10.83 10.00 -4.92
C LYS A 14 11.90 8.91 -4.90
N LEU A 15 11.57 7.70 -5.31
CA LEU A 15 12.47 6.55 -5.20
C LEU A 15 13.21 6.22 -6.50
N GLY A 16 12.71 6.68 -7.64
CA GLY A 16 13.18 6.21 -8.93
C GLY A 16 12.58 4.85 -9.28
N PRO A 17 13.11 4.17 -10.30
CA PRO A 17 12.57 2.87 -10.73
C PRO A 17 12.58 1.84 -9.59
N VAL A 18 11.47 1.12 -9.45
CA VAL A 18 11.32 0.04 -8.47
C VAL A 18 10.66 -1.15 -9.13
N THR A 19 10.73 -2.32 -8.48
CA THR A 19 9.97 -3.48 -8.96
C THR A 19 8.48 -3.21 -8.80
N THR A 20 7.68 -3.78 -9.71
CA THR A 20 6.24 -3.60 -9.65
C THR A 20 5.65 -4.15 -8.34
N TRP A 21 6.19 -5.25 -7.84
CA TRP A 21 5.75 -5.84 -6.57
C TRP A 21 5.98 -4.90 -5.38
N LYS A 22 7.13 -4.26 -5.33
CA LYS A 22 7.43 -3.28 -4.28
C LYS A 22 6.49 -2.09 -4.37
N LEU A 23 6.20 -1.61 -5.58
CA LEU A 23 5.30 -0.48 -5.78
C LEU A 23 3.91 -0.75 -5.20
N HIS A 24 3.36 -1.95 -5.42
CA HIS A 24 2.06 -2.30 -4.84
C HIS A 24 2.06 -2.23 -3.31
N LYS A 25 3.11 -2.73 -2.66
CA LYS A 25 3.21 -2.70 -1.20
C LYS A 25 3.31 -1.28 -0.67
N LEU A 26 4.07 -0.43 -1.36
CA LEU A 26 4.21 0.97 -0.96
C LEU A 26 2.91 1.74 -1.14
N CYS A 27 2.16 1.49 -2.22
CA CYS A 27 0.83 2.06 -2.40
C CYS A 27 -0.14 1.57 -1.31
N TYR A 28 -0.07 0.29 -0.97
CA TYR A 28 -0.89 -0.31 0.07
C TYR A 28 -0.65 0.35 1.43
N TYR A 29 0.62 0.47 1.84
CA TYR A 29 0.95 1.09 3.12
C TYR A 29 0.62 2.58 3.15
N SER A 30 0.77 3.27 2.02
CA SER A 30 0.36 4.67 1.92
C SER A 30 -1.14 4.82 2.18
N GLN A 31 -1.95 3.95 1.58
CA GLN A 31 -3.39 3.93 1.82
C GLN A 31 -3.72 3.63 3.29
N ALA A 32 -3.06 2.60 3.85
CA ALA A 32 -3.30 2.18 5.23
C ALA A 32 -3.03 3.32 6.22
N TRP A 33 -1.90 3.97 6.10
CA TRP A 33 -1.52 5.02 7.03
C TRP A 33 -2.27 6.33 6.80
N SER A 34 -2.74 6.59 5.58
CA SER A 34 -3.64 7.69 5.32
C SER A 34 -4.96 7.52 6.10
N LEU A 35 -5.49 6.30 6.15
CA LEU A 35 -6.69 6.02 6.92
C LEU A 35 -6.48 6.28 8.42
N VAL A 36 -5.30 6.00 8.94
CA VAL A 36 -4.98 6.19 10.36
C VAL A 36 -4.71 7.66 10.69
N TRP A 37 -3.84 8.32 9.93
CA TRP A 37 -3.38 9.67 10.26
C TRP A 37 -4.31 10.77 9.75
N ASP A 38 -4.90 10.57 8.58
CA ASP A 38 -5.70 11.59 7.91
C ASP A 38 -7.20 11.26 7.91
N ASP A 39 -7.55 10.07 8.43
CA ASP A 39 -8.93 9.57 8.53
C ASP A 39 -9.66 9.57 7.18
N THR A 40 -8.90 9.36 6.10
CA THR A 40 -9.45 9.35 4.74
C THR A 40 -8.56 8.50 3.83
N PRO A 41 -9.13 7.83 2.82
CA PRO A 41 -8.31 7.09 1.86
C PRO A 41 -7.60 8.04 0.89
N LEU A 42 -6.45 7.61 0.38
CA LEU A 42 -5.74 8.33 -0.69
C LEU A 42 -6.40 8.10 -2.04
N PHE A 43 -6.95 6.92 -2.24
CA PHE A 43 -7.54 6.53 -3.52
C PHE A 43 -8.70 5.57 -3.26
N ASN A 44 -9.58 5.43 -4.26
CA ASN A 44 -10.74 4.54 -4.15
C ASN A 44 -10.55 3.20 -4.86
N ASP A 45 -9.41 2.99 -5.50
CA ASP A 45 -9.13 1.76 -6.24
C ASP A 45 -9.12 0.57 -5.30
N ARG A 46 -9.70 -0.55 -5.75
CA ARG A 46 -9.82 -1.77 -4.96
C ARG A 46 -8.45 -2.39 -4.69
N ILE A 47 -8.26 -2.92 -3.49
CA ILE A 47 -7.06 -3.68 -3.10
C ILE A 47 -7.50 -5.12 -2.85
N GLU A 48 -6.75 -6.09 -3.39
CA GLU A 48 -7.04 -7.51 -3.24
C GLU A 48 -5.87 -8.25 -2.57
N ALA A 49 -6.21 -9.33 -1.87
CA ALA A 49 -5.21 -10.15 -1.16
C ALA A 49 -4.75 -11.30 -2.06
N TRP A 50 -3.69 -11.04 -2.82
CA TRP A 50 -3.09 -12.04 -3.71
C TRP A 50 -2.04 -12.87 -2.95
N VAL A 51 -1.50 -13.89 -3.61
CA VAL A 51 -0.53 -14.82 -2.99
C VAL A 51 0.67 -14.09 -2.40
N ASN A 52 1.23 -13.13 -3.10
CA ASN A 52 2.44 -12.43 -2.67
C ASN A 52 2.17 -11.13 -1.90
N GLY A 53 0.93 -10.89 -1.52
CA GLY A 53 0.56 -9.71 -0.74
C GLY A 53 -0.55 -8.90 -1.40
N PRO A 54 -0.82 -7.71 -0.86
CA PRO A 54 -1.83 -6.81 -1.43
C PRO A 54 -1.47 -6.35 -2.83
N VAL A 55 -2.45 -6.35 -3.71
CA VAL A 55 -2.32 -5.90 -5.10
C VAL A 55 -3.50 -4.98 -5.42
N ILE A 56 -3.23 -3.91 -6.14
CA ILE A 56 -4.26 -3.02 -6.66
C ILE A 56 -4.47 -3.39 -8.13
N PRO A 57 -5.56 -4.11 -8.48
CA PRO A 57 -5.74 -4.62 -9.85
C PRO A 57 -5.66 -3.55 -10.94
N ALA A 58 -6.17 -2.34 -10.69
CA ALA A 58 -6.07 -1.25 -11.66
C ALA A 58 -4.62 -0.92 -12.00
N LEU A 59 -3.75 -0.88 -10.99
CA LEU A 59 -2.32 -0.64 -11.18
C LEU A 59 -1.66 -1.84 -11.86
N TYR A 60 -2.02 -3.06 -11.47
CA TYR A 60 -1.49 -4.28 -12.06
C TYR A 60 -1.74 -4.33 -13.58
N GLU A 61 -2.95 -3.99 -14.02
CA GLU A 61 -3.27 -4.00 -15.44
C GLU A 61 -2.40 -3.01 -16.22
N LEU A 62 -2.03 -1.88 -15.61
CA LEU A 62 -1.19 -0.88 -16.25
C LEU A 62 0.22 -1.39 -16.53
N HIS A 63 0.83 -2.09 -15.56
CA HIS A 63 2.24 -2.52 -15.67
C HIS A 63 2.41 -3.98 -16.07
N ARG A 64 1.31 -4.67 -16.36
CA ARG A 64 1.32 -6.08 -16.70
C ARG A 64 2.38 -6.40 -17.74
N GLY A 65 3.20 -7.41 -17.46
CA GLY A 65 4.32 -7.78 -18.34
C GLY A 65 5.63 -7.07 -18.03
N GLN A 66 5.62 -6.10 -17.10
CA GLN A 66 6.85 -5.42 -16.68
C GLN A 66 7.28 -5.91 -15.30
N TYR A 67 8.58 -6.07 -15.11
CA TYR A 67 9.15 -6.42 -13.81
C TYR A 67 9.51 -5.17 -13.00
N THR A 68 10.01 -4.16 -13.68
CA THR A 68 10.40 -2.87 -13.08
C THR A 68 9.62 -1.76 -13.78
N ILE A 69 9.29 -0.71 -13.03
CA ILE A 69 8.54 0.42 -13.57
C ILE A 69 9.20 1.73 -13.13
N SER A 70 9.22 2.72 -14.02
CA SER A 70 9.83 4.02 -13.75
C SER A 70 8.85 5.19 -13.86
N SER A 71 7.72 5.02 -14.54
CA SER A 71 6.72 6.08 -14.68
C SER A 71 5.34 5.53 -14.98
N ILE A 72 4.33 6.34 -14.68
CA ILE A 72 2.93 6.04 -14.95
C ILE A 72 2.43 7.06 -15.99
N PRO A 73 2.20 6.66 -17.24
CA PRO A 73 1.97 7.60 -18.35
C PRO A 73 0.82 8.59 -18.15
N THR A 74 -0.25 8.19 -17.46
CA THR A 74 -1.45 9.03 -17.33
C THR A 74 -1.58 9.66 -15.94
N ALA A 75 -0.60 9.45 -15.06
CA ALA A 75 -0.69 9.94 -13.69
C ALA A 75 -0.34 11.41 -13.58
N GLN A 76 -0.90 12.08 -12.58
CA GLN A 76 -0.63 13.46 -12.23
C GLN A 76 -0.41 13.55 -10.73
N SER A 77 0.85 13.52 -10.30
CA SER A 77 1.18 13.62 -8.88
C SER A 77 0.72 14.96 -8.27
N ASP A 78 0.47 15.97 -9.11
CA ASP A 78 -0.07 17.26 -8.68
C ASP A 78 -1.50 17.15 -8.12
N ASN A 79 -2.20 16.04 -8.36
CA ASN A 79 -3.51 15.80 -7.79
C ASN A 79 -3.46 15.51 -6.28
N LEU A 80 -2.28 15.27 -5.73
CA LEU A 80 -2.10 14.99 -4.31
C LEU A 80 -1.98 16.30 -3.51
N SER A 81 -2.69 16.35 -2.39
CA SER A 81 -2.57 17.48 -1.46
C SER A 81 -1.28 17.40 -0.66
N THR A 82 -0.94 18.49 0.03
CA THR A 82 0.23 18.53 0.93
C THR A 82 0.11 17.45 2.02
N ASP A 83 -1.05 17.30 2.63
CA ASP A 83 -1.25 16.28 3.67
C ASP A 83 -1.04 14.88 3.11
N GLN A 84 -1.53 14.62 1.89
CA GLN A 84 -1.37 13.33 1.25
C GLN A 84 0.10 13.02 0.95
N THR A 85 0.84 13.99 0.42
CA THR A 85 2.25 13.79 0.11
C THR A 85 3.08 13.61 1.38
N GLU A 86 2.75 14.32 2.45
CA GLU A 86 3.44 14.15 3.75
C GLU A 86 3.26 12.72 4.28
N THR A 87 2.04 12.18 4.20
CA THR A 87 1.77 10.80 4.61
C THR A 87 2.59 9.81 3.79
N ILE A 88 2.60 9.98 2.47
CA ILE A 88 3.38 9.11 1.59
C ILE A 88 4.87 9.22 1.91
N ASP A 89 5.38 10.42 2.15
CA ASP A 89 6.79 10.63 2.49
C ASP A 89 7.19 9.85 3.74
N VAL A 90 6.37 9.85 4.78
CA VAL A 90 6.65 9.08 6.00
C VAL A 90 6.64 7.57 5.71
N VAL A 91 5.68 7.11 4.93
CA VAL A 91 5.63 5.70 4.51
C VAL A 91 6.91 5.31 3.78
N LEU A 92 7.38 6.17 2.87
CA LEU A 92 8.62 5.89 2.13
C LEU A 92 9.86 5.89 3.01
N GLU A 93 9.89 6.70 4.06
CA GLU A 93 11.00 6.65 5.02
C GLU A 93 11.03 5.31 5.76
N CYS A 94 9.86 4.80 6.16
CA CYS A 94 9.75 3.58 6.95
C CYS A 94 9.87 2.31 6.11
N TYR A 95 9.22 2.27 4.96
CA TYR A 95 9.11 1.04 4.15
C TYR A 95 9.96 1.09 2.88
N GLY A 96 10.30 2.28 2.39
CA GLY A 96 11.03 2.44 1.14
C GLY A 96 12.37 1.72 1.07
N PRO A 97 13.19 1.71 2.14
CA PRO A 97 14.47 1.01 2.12
C PRO A 97 14.37 -0.51 2.09
N GLN A 98 13.18 -1.07 2.37
CA GLN A 98 13.01 -2.52 2.49
C GLN A 98 12.82 -3.17 1.13
N ALA A 99 13.34 -4.41 0.98
CA ALA A 99 13.18 -5.18 -0.24
C ALA A 99 11.73 -5.62 -0.44
N ALA A 100 11.36 -5.87 -1.70
CA ALA A 100 10.00 -6.33 -2.04
C ALA A 100 9.62 -7.60 -1.27
N THR A 101 10.56 -8.55 -1.12
CA THR A 101 10.34 -9.79 -0.37
C THR A 101 10.07 -9.53 1.10
N THR A 102 10.81 -8.60 1.70
CA THR A 102 10.60 -8.22 3.11
C THR A 102 9.21 -7.60 3.31
N LEU A 103 8.80 -6.73 2.39
CA LEU A 103 7.47 -6.12 2.45
C LEU A 103 6.36 -7.16 2.26
N SER A 104 6.55 -8.13 1.36
CA SER A 104 5.60 -9.25 1.20
C SER A 104 5.43 -10.02 2.51
N GLU A 105 6.54 -10.40 3.14
CA GLU A 105 6.51 -11.14 4.40
C GLU A 105 5.81 -10.32 5.49
N LEU A 106 6.07 -9.03 5.55
CA LEU A 106 5.43 -8.14 6.51
C LEU A 106 3.91 -8.14 6.35
N THR A 107 3.40 -7.98 5.12
CA THR A 107 1.96 -8.00 4.88
C THR A 107 1.33 -9.34 5.21
N HIS A 108 2.04 -10.45 4.96
CA HIS A 108 1.57 -11.80 5.27
C HIS A 108 1.37 -12.03 6.78
N ASN A 109 2.09 -11.29 7.60
CA ASN A 109 1.99 -11.37 9.05
C ASN A 109 0.99 -10.38 9.64
N GLU A 110 0.28 -9.64 8.79
CA GLU A 110 -0.67 -8.62 9.22
C GLU A 110 -2.11 -9.04 8.94
N THR A 111 -3.00 -8.68 9.84
CA THR A 111 -4.38 -9.15 9.86
C THR A 111 -5.19 -8.81 8.60
N PRO A 112 -5.07 -7.61 7.99
CA PRO A 112 -5.92 -7.31 6.82
C PRO A 112 -5.75 -8.30 5.66
N TRP A 113 -4.51 -8.67 5.34
CA TRP A 113 -4.24 -9.66 4.29
C TRP A 113 -4.70 -11.04 4.74
N GLN A 114 -4.40 -11.43 5.99
CA GLN A 114 -4.78 -12.74 6.53
C GLN A 114 -6.28 -12.93 6.52
N ASN A 115 -7.05 -11.92 6.96
CA ASN A 115 -8.51 -12.00 6.99
C ASN A 115 -9.10 -12.20 5.61
N ALA A 116 -8.59 -11.48 4.61
CA ALA A 116 -9.09 -11.59 3.25
C ALA A 116 -8.76 -12.95 2.63
N ARG A 117 -7.79 -13.69 3.19
CA ARG A 117 -7.40 -14.99 2.68
C ARG A 117 -7.89 -16.15 3.54
N LYS A 118 -8.82 -15.93 4.44
CA LYS A 118 -9.39 -17.01 5.25
C LYS A 118 -9.99 -18.10 4.36
N GLY A 119 -9.68 -19.35 4.68
CA GLY A 119 -10.16 -20.50 3.92
C GLY A 119 -9.27 -20.88 2.74
N LEU A 120 -8.24 -20.11 2.45
CA LEU A 120 -7.29 -20.42 1.38
C LEU A 120 -6.00 -20.99 1.94
N ASN A 121 -5.38 -21.91 1.20
CA ASN A 121 -4.01 -22.34 1.48
C ASN A 121 -3.03 -21.24 1.06
N PRO A 122 -1.79 -21.23 1.61
CA PRO A 122 -0.83 -20.15 1.29
C PRO A 122 -0.57 -19.91 -0.19
N ASN A 123 -0.63 -20.96 -1.00
CA ASN A 123 -0.33 -20.85 -2.44
C ASN A 123 -1.57 -20.80 -3.32
N ASP A 124 -2.77 -20.77 -2.74
CA ASP A 124 -4.00 -20.68 -3.51
C ASP A 124 -4.17 -19.28 -4.09
N ARG A 125 -4.64 -19.21 -5.33
CA ARG A 125 -5.01 -17.93 -5.91
C ARG A 125 -6.20 -17.35 -5.14
N GLY A 126 -6.15 -16.05 -4.87
CA GLY A 126 -7.23 -15.36 -4.20
C GLY A 126 -7.32 -13.93 -4.69
N ASN A 127 -8.54 -13.41 -4.71
CA ASN A 127 -8.81 -12.04 -5.15
C ASN A 127 -9.82 -11.35 -4.25
N VAL A 128 -9.90 -11.78 -2.98
CA VAL A 128 -10.80 -11.16 -2.02
C VAL A 128 -10.30 -9.78 -1.67
N GLU A 129 -11.21 -8.83 -1.56
CA GLU A 129 -10.87 -7.46 -1.24
C GLU A 129 -10.35 -7.33 0.18
N ILE A 130 -9.26 -6.56 0.32
CA ILE A 130 -8.83 -6.04 1.63
C ILE A 130 -9.59 -4.75 1.85
N THR A 131 -10.46 -4.72 2.85
CA THR A 131 -11.34 -3.58 3.07
C THR A 131 -10.64 -2.42 3.76
N LEU A 132 -11.11 -1.20 3.50
CA LEU A 132 -10.61 -0.02 4.19
C LEU A 132 -10.84 -0.13 5.71
N ASP A 133 -11.98 -0.70 6.11
CA ASP A 133 -12.29 -0.88 7.53
C ASP A 133 -11.27 -1.79 8.23
N ASP A 134 -10.92 -2.91 7.62
CA ASP A 134 -9.91 -3.81 8.18
C ASP A 134 -8.55 -3.13 8.29
N MET A 135 -8.17 -2.36 7.27
CA MET A 135 -6.91 -1.62 7.28
C MET A 135 -6.90 -0.57 8.38
N ALA A 136 -7.95 0.23 8.47
CA ALA A 136 -8.05 1.29 9.47
C ALA A 136 -8.00 0.73 10.88
N GLU A 137 -8.70 -0.37 11.14
CA GLU A 137 -8.73 -1.00 12.45
C GLU A 137 -7.36 -1.56 12.84
N TYR A 138 -6.74 -2.33 11.96
CA TYR A 138 -5.47 -2.99 12.27
C TYR A 138 -4.33 -1.97 12.48
N TYR A 139 -4.13 -1.09 11.50
CA TYR A 139 -3.03 -0.12 11.58
C TYR A 139 -3.31 0.96 12.61
N GLY A 140 -4.59 1.27 12.85
CA GLY A 140 -4.97 2.19 13.92
C GLY A 140 -4.59 1.64 15.29
N ARG A 141 -4.78 0.34 15.53
CA ARG A 141 -4.37 -0.30 16.79
C ARG A 141 -2.86 -0.30 16.97
N ILE A 142 -2.11 -0.57 15.89
CA ILE A 142 -0.65 -0.53 15.94
C ILE A 142 -0.19 0.89 16.32
N TYR A 143 -0.79 1.90 15.72
CA TYR A 143 -0.45 3.29 16.00
C TYR A 143 -0.75 3.65 17.46
N GLU A 144 -1.91 3.24 17.98
CA GLU A 144 -2.28 3.46 19.39
C GLU A 144 -1.26 2.81 20.33
N GLN A 145 -0.86 1.57 20.05
CA GLN A 145 0.14 0.88 20.85
C GLN A 145 1.48 1.60 20.84
N PHE A 146 1.87 2.10 19.68
CA PHE A 146 3.10 2.87 19.53
C PHE A 146 3.04 4.17 20.33
N GLU A 147 1.94 4.90 20.25
CA GLU A 147 1.76 6.15 21.01
C GLU A 147 1.77 5.90 22.52
N LYS A 148 1.14 4.80 23.00
CA LYS A 148 1.16 4.44 24.42
C LYS A 148 2.58 4.12 24.90
N SER A 149 3.40 3.48 24.05
CA SER A 149 4.77 3.14 24.42
C SER A 149 5.64 4.37 24.61
N LYS A 150 5.32 5.49 23.98
CA LYS A 150 6.05 6.74 24.13
C LYS A 150 5.79 7.44 25.46
N THR A 151 4.66 7.13 26.12
CA THR A 151 4.25 7.80 27.36
C THR A 151 4.66 7.06 28.63
N THR A 152 5.27 5.90 28.50
CA THR A 152 5.72 5.09 29.64
C THR A 152 7.17 5.25 29.97
#